data_4e741e8f068ab2e624f138e19e71cba0
#
_entry.id   4e741e8f068ab2e624f138e19e71cba0
#
_cell.length_a   1.000
_cell.length_b   1.000
_cell.length_c   1.000
_cell.angle_alpha   90.00
_cell.angle_beta   90.00
_cell.angle_gamma   90.00
#
_symmetry.space_group_name_H-M   'P 1'
#
loop_
_entity.id
_entity.type
_entity.pdbx_description
1 polymer ?
#
loop_
_entity_poly.entity_id
_entity_poly.type
_entity_poly.pdbx_seq_one_letter_code
_entity_poly.pdbx_strand_id
1 'polypeptide(L)'
;MTGSLWDNPELYGLENADDPHFDLPFWQRLIERREPQRVLELASGTGRLTFPLAAAGRKRDAEFEIVGLDRSQPMLAHARAALLDQPAPVRAAVRMEEGDMRSFALEERFDLVIVPFNSLAYVHTREDQLACLRTARAHLAPGGAFAFDLLAPRFDYLAEALHPFPPMRVDADIRTPAPGVERFTRSCVDRYDPSTQTLTSTLYYDVHRSDGASERHVRDLDWHMYFPSELEGLLAAVGLEPLERSGGWNGEPLDACARRYVFVCGG
;
A
#
# COMPACT_ATOMS: atom_id res chain seq x y z
N MET A 1 -15.02 -20.05 5.04
CA MET A 1 -14.56 -19.57 3.73
C MET A 1 -13.51 -18.49 4.02
N THR A 2 -12.26 -18.79 3.74
CA THR A 2 -11.13 -17.84 3.87
C THR A 2 -11.06 -17.01 2.59
N GLY A 3 -11.87 -15.96 2.48
CA GLY A 3 -11.73 -14.96 1.41
C GLY A 3 -10.50 -14.06 1.66
N SER A 4 -9.97 -13.42 0.63
CA SER A 4 -8.91 -12.41 0.78
C SER A 4 -9.45 -11.19 1.55
N LEU A 5 -8.59 -10.46 2.29
CA LEU A 5 -8.95 -9.15 2.86
C LEU A 5 -9.41 -8.19 1.75
N TRP A 6 -8.78 -8.29 0.60
CA TRP A 6 -9.05 -7.47 -0.59
C TRP A 6 -10.38 -7.76 -1.27
N ASP A 7 -11.14 -8.78 -0.79
CA ASP A 7 -12.50 -9.07 -1.24
C ASP A 7 -13.56 -8.36 -0.37
N ASN A 8 -13.14 -7.62 0.68
CA ASN A 8 -14.02 -6.94 1.62
C ASN A 8 -13.61 -5.48 1.87
N PRO A 9 -14.03 -4.54 1.00
CA PRO A 9 -13.73 -3.11 1.15
C PRO A 9 -14.26 -2.49 2.44
N GLU A 10 -15.40 -2.98 2.99
CA GLU A 10 -15.95 -2.51 4.27
C GLU A 10 -14.98 -2.83 5.42
N LEU A 11 -14.51 -4.07 5.50
CA LEU A 11 -13.56 -4.48 6.53
C LEU A 11 -12.24 -3.71 6.44
N TYR A 12 -11.75 -3.50 5.22
CA TYR A 12 -10.58 -2.65 4.96
C TYR A 12 -10.80 -1.20 5.41
N GLY A 13 -12.00 -0.65 5.18
CA GLY A 13 -12.37 0.69 5.64
C GLY A 13 -12.40 0.80 7.17
N LEU A 14 -12.95 -0.21 7.86
CA LEU A 14 -12.96 -0.26 9.33
C LEU A 14 -11.54 -0.33 9.91
N GLU A 15 -10.66 -1.11 9.30
CA GLU A 15 -9.26 -1.25 9.71
C GLU A 15 -8.47 0.06 9.64
N ASN A 16 -8.80 0.91 8.68
CA ASN A 16 -8.11 2.18 8.45
C ASN A 16 -8.89 3.41 8.97
N ALA A 17 -9.96 3.21 9.76
CA ALA A 17 -10.86 4.30 10.16
C ALA A 17 -10.22 5.34 11.10
N ASP A 18 -9.25 4.94 11.94
CA ASP A 18 -8.60 5.85 12.91
C ASP A 18 -7.69 6.88 12.24
N ASP A 19 -6.89 6.44 11.27
CA ASP A 19 -6.00 7.32 10.51
C ASP A 19 -5.85 6.82 9.07
N PRO A 20 -6.85 7.08 8.23
CA PRO A 20 -6.86 6.57 6.85
C PRO A 20 -5.79 7.21 5.97
N HIS A 21 -5.13 8.27 6.43
CA HIS A 21 -4.24 9.10 5.61
C HIS A 21 -2.88 9.41 6.26
N PHE A 22 -2.40 8.59 7.18
CA PHE A 22 -1.15 8.83 7.92
C PHE A 22 0.09 8.96 7.03
N ASP A 23 0.09 8.36 5.85
CA ASP A 23 1.17 8.40 4.86
C ASP A 23 0.97 9.50 3.79
N LEU A 24 -0.25 10.04 3.67
CA LEU A 24 -0.61 11.05 2.67
C LEU A 24 0.31 12.27 2.64
N PRO A 25 0.74 12.86 3.79
CA PRO A 25 1.63 14.01 3.77
C PRO A 25 2.96 13.77 3.05
N PHE A 26 3.51 12.54 3.12
CA PHE A 26 4.72 12.19 2.36
C PHE A 26 4.46 12.21 0.86
N TRP A 27 3.38 11.53 0.41
CA TRP A 27 3.04 11.43 -1.01
C TRP A 27 2.69 12.78 -1.61
N GLN A 28 2.01 13.65 -0.85
CA GLN A 28 1.73 15.03 -1.28
C GLN A 28 3.03 15.83 -1.46
N ARG A 29 3.94 15.78 -0.49
CA ARG A 29 5.25 16.44 -0.62
C ARG A 29 6.06 15.90 -1.81
N LEU A 30 5.95 14.61 -2.11
CA LEU A 30 6.61 14.03 -3.28
C LEU A 30 6.03 14.60 -4.59
N ILE A 31 4.70 14.70 -4.71
CA ILE A 31 4.03 15.34 -5.85
C ILE A 31 4.42 16.81 -5.95
N GLU A 32 4.46 17.55 -4.85
CA GLU A 32 4.87 18.96 -4.83
C GLU A 32 6.31 19.15 -5.30
N ARG A 33 7.23 18.29 -4.89
CA ARG A 33 8.65 18.40 -5.25
C ARG A 33 8.99 17.93 -6.66
N ARG A 34 8.29 16.90 -7.14
CA ARG A 34 8.52 16.28 -8.45
C ARG A 34 7.68 16.89 -9.56
N GLU A 35 6.61 17.59 -9.22
CA GLU A 35 5.68 18.24 -10.12
C GLU A 35 5.18 17.34 -11.27
N PRO A 36 4.82 16.06 -11.02
CA PRO A 36 4.36 15.18 -12.07
C PRO A 36 3.05 15.68 -12.67
N GLN A 37 2.86 15.47 -13.96
CA GLN A 37 1.55 15.64 -14.62
C GLN A 37 0.77 14.34 -14.58
N ARG A 38 1.44 13.20 -14.79
CA ARG A 38 0.80 11.87 -14.79
C ARG A 38 1.40 10.99 -13.72
N VAL A 39 0.53 10.47 -12.85
CA VAL A 39 0.88 9.56 -11.75
C VAL A 39 0.19 8.21 -11.95
N LEU A 40 0.90 7.13 -11.69
CA LEU A 40 0.35 5.78 -11.59
C LEU A 40 0.51 5.28 -10.15
N GLU A 41 -0.61 4.93 -9.52
CA GLU A 41 -0.62 4.26 -8.22
C GLU A 41 -0.92 2.77 -8.42
N LEU A 42 0.04 1.91 -8.07
CA LEU A 42 -0.11 0.45 -8.10
C LEU A 42 -0.67 -0.04 -6.77
N ALA A 43 -1.59 -1.01 -6.82
CA ALA A 43 -2.36 -1.52 -5.69
C ALA A 43 -3.16 -0.40 -4.99
N SER A 44 -3.91 0.38 -5.77
CA SER A 44 -4.67 1.55 -5.32
C SER A 44 -5.86 1.23 -4.41
N GLY A 45 -6.32 -0.03 -4.41
CA GLY A 45 -7.40 -0.51 -3.55
C GLY A 45 -8.70 0.29 -3.71
N THR A 46 -9.18 0.85 -2.61
CA THR A 46 -10.40 1.67 -2.54
C THR A 46 -10.22 3.13 -2.98
N GLY A 47 -9.03 3.50 -3.46
CA GLY A 47 -8.71 4.88 -3.80
C GLY A 47 -8.32 5.76 -2.61
N ARG A 48 -7.96 5.17 -1.48
CA ARG A 48 -7.60 5.84 -0.22
C ARG A 48 -6.59 6.97 -0.42
N LEU A 49 -5.55 6.74 -1.21
CA LEU A 49 -4.56 7.77 -1.58
C LEU A 49 -4.84 8.41 -2.92
N THR A 50 -5.37 7.67 -3.89
CA THR A 50 -5.65 8.17 -5.24
C THR A 50 -6.45 9.48 -5.23
N PHE A 51 -7.55 9.54 -4.46
CA PHE A 51 -8.43 10.72 -4.46
C PHE A 51 -7.81 11.94 -3.80
N PRO A 52 -7.21 11.86 -2.59
CA PRO A 52 -6.58 13.03 -2.00
C PRO A 52 -5.32 13.49 -2.76
N LEU A 53 -4.61 12.58 -3.43
CA LEU A 53 -3.50 12.94 -4.32
C LEU A 53 -4.00 13.65 -5.59
N ALA A 54 -5.12 13.19 -6.18
CA ALA A 54 -5.78 13.88 -7.27
C ALA A 54 -6.22 15.30 -6.88
N ALA A 55 -6.78 15.45 -5.68
CA ALA A 55 -7.17 16.76 -5.17
C ALA A 55 -5.96 17.70 -4.97
N ALA A 56 -4.84 17.19 -4.48
CA ALA A 56 -3.60 17.95 -4.32
C ALA A 56 -2.99 18.33 -5.69
N GLY A 57 -2.91 17.37 -6.60
CA GLY A 57 -2.36 17.58 -7.94
C GLY A 57 -3.16 18.61 -8.73
N ARG A 58 -4.48 18.54 -8.70
CA ARG A 58 -5.37 19.49 -9.41
C ARG A 58 -5.35 20.91 -8.86
N LYS A 59 -4.99 21.10 -7.60
CA LYS A 59 -4.74 22.44 -7.04
C LYS A 59 -3.51 23.10 -7.65
N ARG A 60 -2.51 22.28 -8.02
CA ARG A 60 -1.25 22.72 -8.60
C ARG A 60 -1.34 22.86 -10.13
N ASP A 61 -1.94 21.87 -10.80
CA ASP A 61 -1.98 21.76 -12.25
C ASP A 61 -3.36 21.26 -12.71
N ALA A 62 -4.00 22.04 -13.60
CA ALA A 62 -5.30 21.68 -14.15
C ALA A 62 -5.26 20.45 -15.08
N GLU A 63 -4.10 20.06 -15.58
CA GLU A 63 -3.91 18.90 -16.45
C GLU A 63 -3.43 17.65 -15.68
N PHE A 64 -3.26 17.75 -14.35
CA PHE A 64 -2.83 16.63 -13.52
C PHE A 64 -3.79 15.43 -13.65
N GLU A 65 -3.22 14.25 -13.85
CA GLU A 65 -3.95 12.98 -13.92
C GLU A 65 -3.31 11.92 -13.01
N ILE A 66 -4.15 11.06 -12.43
CA ILE A 66 -3.71 9.89 -11.67
C ILE A 66 -4.51 8.65 -12.08
N VAL A 67 -3.79 7.58 -12.38
CA VAL A 67 -4.36 6.26 -12.63
C VAL A 67 -4.15 5.41 -11.37
N GLY A 68 -5.23 4.91 -10.77
CA GLY A 68 -5.19 3.90 -9.74
C GLY A 68 -5.36 2.52 -10.36
N LEU A 69 -4.37 1.65 -10.21
CA LEU A 69 -4.41 0.29 -10.73
C LEU A 69 -4.49 -0.70 -9.57
N ASP A 70 -5.47 -1.60 -9.62
CA ASP A 70 -5.61 -2.68 -8.65
C ASP A 70 -6.09 -3.97 -9.32
N ARG A 71 -5.74 -5.12 -8.75
CA ARG A 71 -6.22 -6.43 -9.24
C ARG A 71 -7.54 -6.87 -8.63
N SER A 72 -7.95 -6.27 -7.51
CA SER A 72 -9.16 -6.63 -6.79
C SER A 72 -10.38 -5.93 -7.38
N GLN A 73 -11.24 -6.67 -8.02
CA GLN A 73 -12.52 -6.17 -8.53
C GLN A 73 -13.43 -5.57 -7.44
N PRO A 74 -13.58 -6.19 -6.25
CA PRO A 74 -14.35 -5.58 -5.16
C PRO A 74 -13.81 -4.23 -4.72
N MET A 75 -12.48 -4.10 -4.58
CA MET A 75 -11.84 -2.82 -4.23
C MET A 75 -12.07 -1.76 -5.30
N LEU A 76 -11.88 -2.10 -6.57
CA LEU A 76 -12.14 -1.19 -7.69
C LEU A 76 -13.60 -0.79 -7.82
N ALA A 77 -14.53 -1.71 -7.59
CA ALA A 77 -15.96 -1.40 -7.60
C ALA A 77 -16.29 -0.36 -6.50
N HIS A 78 -15.73 -0.55 -5.29
CA HIS A 78 -15.87 0.39 -4.21
C HIS A 78 -15.24 1.76 -4.56
N ALA A 79 -14.01 1.76 -5.09
CA ALA A 79 -13.32 2.98 -5.50
C ALA A 79 -14.10 3.75 -6.58
N ARG A 80 -14.60 3.04 -7.61
CA ARG A 80 -15.41 3.66 -8.67
C ARG A 80 -16.71 4.27 -8.14
N ALA A 81 -17.37 3.63 -7.19
CA ALA A 81 -18.54 4.17 -6.53
C ALA A 81 -18.18 5.43 -5.71
N ALA A 82 -17.13 5.36 -4.88
CA ALA A 82 -16.66 6.49 -4.08
C ALA A 82 -16.14 7.67 -4.93
N LEU A 83 -15.65 7.40 -6.14
CA LEU A 83 -15.22 8.44 -7.08
C LEU A 83 -16.39 9.32 -7.53
N LEU A 84 -17.60 8.78 -7.65
CA LEU A 84 -18.79 9.54 -8.04
C LEU A 84 -19.14 10.66 -7.04
N ASP A 85 -18.80 10.45 -5.76
CA ASP A 85 -19.04 11.40 -4.68
C ASP A 85 -17.93 12.45 -4.54
N GLN A 86 -16.82 12.30 -5.30
CA GLN A 86 -15.71 13.27 -5.27
C GLN A 86 -16.06 14.56 -6.04
N PRO A 87 -15.41 15.70 -5.69
CA PRO A 87 -15.53 16.94 -6.44
C PRO A 87 -15.20 16.76 -7.94
N ALA A 88 -15.86 17.52 -8.80
CA ALA A 88 -15.68 17.40 -10.25
C ALA A 88 -14.22 17.46 -10.74
N PRO A 89 -13.32 18.33 -10.19
CA PRO A 89 -11.91 18.31 -10.59
C PRO A 89 -11.20 16.99 -10.27
N VAL A 90 -11.54 16.35 -9.14
CA VAL A 90 -10.99 15.05 -8.74
C VAL A 90 -11.50 13.95 -9.67
N ARG A 91 -12.83 13.94 -9.93
CA ARG A 91 -13.41 12.97 -10.85
C ARG A 91 -12.80 13.05 -12.26
N ALA A 92 -12.50 14.25 -12.74
CA ALA A 92 -11.86 14.45 -14.03
C ALA A 92 -10.38 14.03 -14.07
N ALA A 93 -9.72 13.97 -12.92
CA ALA A 93 -8.30 13.64 -12.80
C ALA A 93 -8.04 12.15 -12.58
N VAL A 94 -9.04 11.37 -12.16
CA VAL A 94 -8.86 9.99 -11.70
C VAL A 94 -9.42 8.98 -12.69
N ARG A 95 -8.63 7.95 -12.98
CA ARG A 95 -9.05 6.74 -13.69
C ARG A 95 -8.70 5.52 -12.83
N MET A 96 -9.65 4.58 -12.68
CA MET A 96 -9.47 3.35 -11.92
C MET A 96 -9.43 2.16 -12.87
N GLU A 97 -8.25 1.53 -13.00
CA GLU A 97 -7.96 0.45 -13.94
C GLU A 97 -7.76 -0.89 -13.22
N GLU A 98 -8.20 -1.96 -13.87
CA GLU A 98 -7.91 -3.31 -13.41
C GLU A 98 -6.58 -3.80 -13.96
N GLY A 99 -5.72 -4.32 -13.07
CA GLY A 99 -4.45 -4.90 -13.49
C GLY A 99 -3.64 -5.45 -12.34
N ASP A 100 -2.78 -6.40 -12.68
CA ASP A 100 -1.78 -6.94 -11.76
C ASP A 100 -0.49 -6.13 -11.89
N MET A 101 0.01 -5.59 -10.77
CA MET A 101 1.24 -4.77 -10.76
C MET A 101 2.47 -5.51 -11.32
N ARG A 102 2.42 -6.85 -11.44
CA ARG A 102 3.49 -7.67 -12.01
C ARG A 102 3.49 -7.70 -13.55
N SER A 103 2.34 -7.40 -14.18
CA SER A 103 2.17 -7.68 -15.62
C SER A 103 1.19 -6.75 -16.35
N PHE A 104 0.82 -5.61 -15.75
CA PHE A 104 -0.07 -4.66 -16.43
C PHE A 104 0.58 -4.06 -17.68
N ALA A 105 -0.26 -3.63 -18.62
CA ALA A 105 0.16 -2.94 -19.83
C ALA A 105 -0.76 -1.73 -20.09
N LEU A 106 -0.22 -0.54 -19.88
CA LEU A 106 -0.86 0.73 -20.25
C LEU A 106 -0.07 1.36 -21.40
N GLU A 107 -0.75 2.04 -22.30
CA GLU A 107 -0.07 2.70 -23.43
C GLU A 107 0.68 3.96 -22.98
N GLU A 108 0.24 4.56 -21.85
CA GLU A 108 0.80 5.79 -21.35
C GLU A 108 2.10 5.56 -20.56
N ARG A 109 2.87 6.65 -20.44
CA ARG A 109 4.01 6.78 -19.54
C ARG A 109 3.70 7.78 -18.45
N PHE A 110 4.31 7.56 -17.28
CA PHE A 110 4.03 8.31 -16.06
C PHE A 110 5.30 9.01 -15.54
N ASP A 111 5.13 10.25 -15.10
CA ASP A 111 6.22 11.01 -14.48
C ASP A 111 6.55 10.46 -13.08
N LEU A 112 5.54 9.84 -12.45
CA LEU A 112 5.68 9.21 -11.15
C LEU A 112 4.85 7.92 -11.09
N VAL A 113 5.50 6.80 -10.75
CA VAL A 113 4.85 5.52 -10.41
C VAL A 113 5.04 5.28 -8.93
N ILE A 114 3.96 5.03 -8.18
CA ILE A 114 4.01 4.79 -6.74
C ILE A 114 3.43 3.43 -6.36
N VAL A 115 4.04 2.80 -5.35
CA VAL A 115 3.52 1.59 -4.68
C VAL A 115 3.45 1.88 -3.19
N PRO A 116 2.36 2.50 -2.72
CA PRO A 116 2.24 2.90 -1.32
C PRO A 116 1.78 1.76 -0.41
N PHE A 117 1.82 2.03 0.90
CA PHE A 117 1.19 1.24 1.94
C PHE A 117 1.66 -0.22 2.00
N ASN A 118 2.98 -0.44 1.92
CA ASN A 118 3.56 -1.79 2.01
C ASN A 118 3.10 -2.77 0.91
N SER A 119 2.48 -2.28 -0.17
CA SER A 119 1.83 -3.15 -1.15
C SER A 119 2.81 -4.07 -1.89
N LEU A 120 4.07 -3.64 -2.05
CA LEU A 120 5.10 -4.47 -2.66
C LEU A 120 5.41 -5.74 -1.83
N ALA A 121 5.13 -5.74 -0.52
CA ALA A 121 5.33 -6.91 0.34
C ALA A 121 4.43 -8.11 -0.02
N TYR A 122 3.37 -7.89 -0.80
CA TYR A 122 2.52 -8.99 -1.32
C TYR A 122 3.08 -9.66 -2.59
N VAL A 123 4.30 -9.30 -3.00
CA VAL A 123 5.02 -9.94 -4.11
C VAL A 123 6.11 -10.84 -3.53
N HIS A 124 5.84 -12.15 -3.45
CA HIS A 124 6.62 -13.07 -2.63
C HIS A 124 7.80 -13.70 -3.37
N THR A 125 7.65 -14.02 -4.67
CA THR A 125 8.72 -14.69 -5.40
C THR A 125 9.69 -13.70 -6.05
N ARG A 126 10.96 -14.06 -6.13
CA ARG A 126 11.97 -13.25 -6.81
C ARG A 126 11.60 -12.93 -8.27
N GLU A 127 10.97 -13.88 -8.94
CA GLU A 127 10.51 -13.70 -10.33
C GLU A 127 9.43 -12.62 -10.41
N ASP A 128 8.40 -12.71 -9.54
CA ASP A 128 7.31 -11.73 -9.47
C ASP A 128 7.80 -10.34 -9.03
N GLN A 129 8.75 -10.28 -8.08
CA GLN A 129 9.36 -9.04 -7.62
C GLN A 129 10.06 -8.31 -8.78
N LEU A 130 10.88 -9.05 -9.54
CA LEU A 130 11.54 -8.51 -10.73
C LEU A 130 10.54 -8.15 -11.84
N ALA A 131 9.48 -8.93 -12.02
CA ALA A 131 8.42 -8.63 -12.99
C ALA A 131 7.71 -7.32 -12.63
N CYS A 132 7.31 -7.15 -11.36
CA CYS A 132 6.69 -5.93 -10.87
C CYS A 132 7.57 -4.69 -11.10
N LEU A 133 8.84 -4.76 -10.69
CA LEU A 133 9.78 -3.64 -10.84
C LEU A 133 10.08 -3.32 -12.32
N ARG A 134 10.23 -4.34 -13.18
CA ARG A 134 10.42 -4.15 -14.64
C ARG A 134 9.18 -3.49 -15.25
N THR A 135 8.00 -3.95 -14.87
CA THR A 135 6.74 -3.40 -15.40
C THR A 135 6.56 -1.95 -14.96
N ALA A 136 6.81 -1.65 -13.68
CA ALA A 136 6.78 -0.26 -13.18
C ALA A 136 7.79 0.62 -13.94
N ARG A 137 9.05 0.18 -14.07
CA ARG A 137 10.08 0.91 -14.83
C ARG A 137 9.70 1.13 -16.29
N ALA A 138 9.13 0.11 -16.92
CA ALA A 138 8.71 0.19 -18.32
C ALA A 138 7.62 1.25 -18.56
N HIS A 139 6.88 1.65 -17.54
CA HIS A 139 5.85 2.69 -17.62
C HIS A 139 6.34 4.07 -17.14
N LEU A 140 7.61 4.23 -16.76
CA LEU A 140 8.16 5.55 -16.48
C LEU A 140 8.38 6.36 -17.76
N ALA A 141 8.01 7.63 -17.71
CA ALA A 141 8.43 8.63 -18.69
C ALA A 141 9.94 8.89 -18.58
N PRO A 142 10.61 9.42 -19.60
CA PRO A 142 11.99 9.85 -19.50
C PRO A 142 12.16 10.86 -18.35
N GLY A 143 13.06 10.56 -17.38
CA GLY A 143 13.24 11.34 -16.17
C GLY A 143 12.20 11.12 -15.07
N GLY A 144 11.25 10.23 -15.29
CA GLY A 144 10.25 9.84 -14.30
C GLY A 144 10.85 9.12 -13.11
N ALA A 145 10.06 9.03 -12.02
CA ALA A 145 10.48 8.38 -10.78
C ALA A 145 9.55 7.24 -10.37
N PHE A 146 10.13 6.21 -9.73
CA PHE A 146 9.42 5.13 -9.08
C PHE A 146 9.60 5.28 -7.56
N ALA A 147 8.50 5.29 -6.80
CA ALA A 147 8.57 5.42 -5.36
C ALA A 147 7.70 4.38 -4.66
N PHE A 148 8.19 3.85 -3.53
CA PHE A 148 7.46 2.88 -2.73
C PHE A 148 7.84 2.99 -1.26
N ASP A 149 6.98 2.42 -0.42
CA ASP A 149 7.28 2.21 0.99
C ASP A 149 7.07 0.75 1.40
N LEU A 150 7.85 0.31 2.37
CA LEU A 150 7.78 -1.01 2.95
C LEU A 150 7.95 -0.94 4.48
N LEU A 151 7.30 -1.82 5.21
CA LEU A 151 7.61 -2.04 6.62
C LEU A 151 9.04 -2.58 6.75
N ALA A 152 9.82 -1.97 7.63
CA ALA A 152 11.17 -2.47 7.93
C ALA A 152 11.07 -3.75 8.78
N PRO A 153 11.85 -4.80 8.46
CA PRO A 153 11.89 -6.02 9.26
C PRO A 153 12.58 -5.73 10.60
N ARG A 154 11.81 -5.67 11.65
CA ARG A 154 12.31 -5.46 13.01
C ARG A 154 12.67 -6.80 13.64
N PHE A 155 13.91 -6.97 14.05
CA PHE A 155 14.40 -8.25 14.61
C PHE A 155 13.72 -8.65 15.92
N ASP A 156 13.36 -7.70 16.78
CA ASP A 156 12.59 -7.95 18.00
C ASP A 156 11.22 -8.57 17.66
N TYR A 157 10.53 -8.00 16.71
CA TYR A 157 9.24 -8.46 16.22
C TYR A 157 9.34 -9.82 15.50
N LEU A 158 10.32 -9.99 14.62
CA LEU A 158 10.54 -11.25 13.92
C LEU A 158 10.94 -12.38 14.90
N ALA A 159 11.70 -12.06 15.97
CA ALA A 159 12.04 -13.03 17.01
C ALA A 159 10.81 -13.57 17.76
N GLU A 160 9.81 -12.71 18.04
CA GLU A 160 8.54 -13.15 18.60
C GLU A 160 7.77 -14.05 17.62
N ALA A 161 7.78 -13.71 16.33
CA ALA A 161 7.09 -14.47 15.27
C ALA A 161 7.77 -15.82 14.97
N LEU A 162 9.04 -16.00 15.35
CA LEU A 162 9.76 -17.27 15.28
C LEU A 162 9.46 -18.22 16.46
N HIS A 163 8.81 -17.72 17.52
CA HIS A 163 8.50 -18.54 18.68
C HIS A 163 7.51 -19.66 18.30
N PRO A 164 7.68 -20.90 18.80
CA PRO A 164 6.73 -22.01 18.54
C PRO A 164 5.28 -21.70 18.90
N PHE A 165 5.08 -20.82 19.88
CA PHE A 165 3.78 -20.32 20.33
C PHE A 165 3.81 -18.79 20.33
N PRO A 166 3.68 -18.15 19.14
CA PRO A 166 3.71 -16.70 19.07
C PRO A 166 2.50 -16.10 19.79
N PRO A 167 2.66 -14.95 20.48
CA PRO A 167 1.56 -14.32 21.19
C PRO A 167 0.51 -13.76 20.24
N MET A 168 -0.76 -13.81 20.66
CA MET A 168 -1.79 -12.99 20.04
C MET A 168 -1.69 -11.55 20.56
N ARG A 169 -1.71 -10.59 19.66
CA ARG A 169 -1.69 -9.15 19.99
C ARG A 169 -2.97 -8.48 19.50
N VAL A 170 -3.47 -7.53 20.27
CA VAL A 170 -4.49 -6.58 19.78
C VAL A 170 -3.73 -5.39 19.20
N ASP A 171 -3.86 -5.14 17.92
CA ASP A 171 -3.16 -4.08 17.19
C ASP A 171 -4.08 -2.98 16.66
N ALA A 172 -5.41 -3.16 16.74
CA ALA A 172 -6.39 -2.10 16.57
C ALA A 172 -7.59 -2.30 17.51
N ASP A 173 -8.07 -1.21 18.10
CA ASP A 173 -9.29 -1.15 18.92
C ASP A 173 -9.96 0.20 18.69
N ILE A 174 -10.87 0.24 17.74
CA ILE A 174 -11.50 1.47 17.24
C ILE A 174 -12.96 1.51 17.69
N ARG A 175 -13.37 2.60 18.32
CA ARG A 175 -14.76 2.82 18.74
C ARG A 175 -15.47 3.68 17.70
N THR A 176 -16.65 3.26 17.32
CA THR A 176 -17.53 3.96 16.37
C THR A 176 -16.83 4.24 15.01
N PRO A 177 -16.17 3.24 14.38
CA PRO A 177 -15.37 3.45 13.19
C PRO A 177 -16.20 3.77 11.94
N ALA A 178 -17.50 3.41 11.96
CA ALA A 178 -18.43 3.66 10.87
C ALA A 178 -19.89 3.67 11.39
N PRO A 179 -20.84 4.25 10.64
CA PRO A 179 -22.25 4.19 10.97
C PRO A 179 -22.72 2.73 11.16
N GLY A 180 -23.42 2.47 12.29
CA GLY A 180 -23.91 1.12 12.64
C GLY A 180 -22.85 0.17 13.24
N VAL A 181 -21.61 0.60 13.39
CA VAL A 181 -20.55 -0.16 14.08
C VAL A 181 -20.17 0.55 15.37
N GLU A 182 -20.34 -0.14 16.49
CA GLU A 182 -20.00 0.38 17.83
C GLU A 182 -18.50 0.26 18.12
N ARG A 183 -17.92 -0.90 17.75
CA ARG A 183 -16.51 -1.19 18.01
C ARG A 183 -15.96 -2.14 16.95
N PHE A 184 -14.75 -1.89 16.56
CA PHE A 184 -13.95 -2.76 15.70
C PHE A 184 -12.63 -3.08 16.42
N THR A 185 -12.28 -4.36 16.50
CA THR A 185 -10.97 -4.78 16.99
C THR A 185 -10.27 -5.67 16.00
N ARG A 186 -8.96 -5.48 15.87
CA ARG A 186 -8.10 -6.41 15.13
C ARG A 186 -7.07 -7.01 16.10
N SER A 187 -7.01 -8.34 16.11
CA SER A 187 -5.95 -9.07 16.78
C SER A 187 -5.16 -9.87 15.74
N CYS A 188 -3.88 -10.08 15.98
CA CYS A 188 -3.02 -10.84 15.08
C CYS A 188 -2.18 -11.88 15.82
N VAL A 189 -1.86 -12.95 15.08
CA VAL A 189 -0.82 -13.92 15.43
C VAL A 189 0.10 -14.02 14.23
N ASP A 190 1.38 -13.72 14.45
CA ASP A 190 2.37 -13.68 13.38
C ASP A 190 3.32 -14.87 13.45
N ARG A 191 3.66 -15.43 12.30
CA ARG A 191 4.66 -16.47 12.11
C ARG A 191 5.63 -16.04 11.03
N TYR A 192 6.91 -16.15 11.31
CA TYR A 192 7.95 -15.80 10.34
C TYR A 192 8.73 -17.03 9.89
N ASP A 193 8.86 -17.18 8.58
CA ASP A 193 9.75 -18.17 7.96
C ASP A 193 10.98 -17.45 7.38
N PRO A 194 12.16 -17.59 8.04
CA PRO A 194 13.39 -16.96 7.57
C PRO A 194 13.92 -17.54 6.27
N SER A 195 13.52 -18.76 5.88
CA SER A 195 13.97 -19.40 4.65
C SER A 195 13.37 -18.78 3.39
N THR A 196 12.16 -18.23 3.52
CA THR A 196 11.42 -17.53 2.45
C THR A 196 11.27 -16.04 2.74
N GLN A 197 11.71 -15.57 3.90
CA GLN A 197 11.48 -14.21 4.40
C GLN A 197 9.98 -13.84 4.46
N THR A 198 9.10 -14.84 4.67
CA THR A 198 7.65 -14.63 4.71
C THR A 198 7.16 -14.48 6.14
N LEU A 199 6.47 -13.37 6.41
CA LEU A 199 5.68 -13.16 7.62
C LEU A 199 4.22 -13.46 7.31
N THR A 200 3.69 -14.54 7.90
CA THR A 200 2.25 -14.87 7.83
C THR A 200 1.56 -14.29 9.05
N SER A 201 0.65 -13.35 8.84
CA SER A 201 -0.21 -12.77 9.87
C SER A 201 -1.60 -13.38 9.80
N THR A 202 -1.99 -14.15 10.83
CA THR A 202 -3.39 -14.55 11.00
C THR A 202 -4.12 -13.43 11.74
N LEU A 203 -5.01 -12.74 11.04
CA LEU A 203 -5.76 -11.59 11.51
C LEU A 203 -7.17 -11.99 11.92
N TYR A 204 -7.58 -11.56 13.11
CA TYR A 204 -8.91 -11.75 13.67
C TYR A 204 -9.58 -10.38 13.76
N TYR A 205 -10.62 -10.17 12.98
CA TYR A 205 -11.40 -8.93 12.95
C TYR A 205 -12.72 -9.16 13.68
N ASP A 206 -12.93 -8.49 14.78
CA ASP A 206 -14.20 -8.51 15.51
C ASP A 206 -14.94 -7.19 15.26
N VAL A 207 -16.12 -7.30 14.66
CA VAL A 207 -17.01 -6.18 14.37
C VAL A 207 -18.22 -6.28 15.29
N HIS A 208 -18.37 -5.30 16.19
CA HIS A 208 -19.53 -5.17 17.10
C HIS A 208 -20.45 -4.10 16.55
N ARG A 209 -21.68 -4.49 16.22
CA ARG A 209 -22.67 -3.58 15.63
C ARG A 209 -23.54 -2.93 16.72
N SER A 210 -24.09 -1.76 16.42
CA SER A 210 -24.93 -0.98 17.34
C SER A 210 -26.26 -1.67 17.70
N ASP A 211 -26.68 -2.68 16.93
CA ASP A 211 -27.86 -3.51 17.22
C ASP A 211 -27.57 -4.71 18.15
N GLY A 212 -26.30 -4.83 18.61
CA GLY A 212 -25.83 -5.90 19.48
C GLY A 212 -25.31 -7.15 18.73
N ALA A 213 -25.35 -7.17 17.40
CA ALA A 213 -24.74 -8.25 16.62
C ALA A 213 -23.20 -8.16 16.69
N SER A 214 -22.55 -9.33 16.65
CA SER A 214 -21.09 -9.41 16.60
C SER A 214 -20.67 -10.43 15.54
N GLU A 215 -19.70 -10.04 14.74
CA GLU A 215 -19.15 -10.86 13.65
C GLU A 215 -17.64 -11.00 13.82
N ARG A 216 -17.10 -12.19 13.57
CA ARG A 216 -15.66 -12.42 13.48
C ARG A 216 -15.27 -12.85 12.09
N HIS A 217 -14.33 -12.14 11.50
CA HIS A 217 -13.66 -12.54 10.27
C HIS A 217 -12.22 -12.94 10.57
N VAL A 218 -11.74 -14.01 9.93
CA VAL A 218 -10.35 -14.47 10.07
C VAL A 218 -9.72 -14.45 8.68
N ARG A 219 -8.53 -13.87 8.58
CA ARG A 219 -7.77 -13.76 7.33
C ARG A 219 -6.29 -14.04 7.59
N ASP A 220 -5.67 -14.71 6.65
CA ASP A 220 -4.22 -14.84 6.61
C ASP A 220 -3.68 -13.88 5.55
N LEU A 221 -2.64 -13.12 5.93
CA LEU A 221 -1.88 -12.27 5.04
C LEU A 221 -0.42 -12.68 5.08
N ASP A 222 0.12 -12.99 3.92
CA ASP A 222 1.54 -13.28 3.75
C ASP A 222 2.25 -12.02 3.25
N TRP A 223 3.33 -11.62 3.95
CA TRP A 223 4.16 -10.48 3.61
C TRP A 223 5.60 -10.93 3.40
N HIS A 224 6.19 -10.60 2.28
CA HIS A 224 7.63 -10.74 2.12
C HIS A 224 8.33 -9.62 2.89
N MET A 225 9.25 -9.99 3.77
CA MET A 225 10.04 -9.06 4.58
C MET A 225 11.32 -8.70 3.84
N TYR A 226 11.29 -7.55 3.15
CA TYR A 226 12.44 -7.06 2.40
C TYR A 226 13.54 -6.50 3.29
N PHE A 227 14.79 -6.88 3.02
CA PHE A 227 15.97 -6.27 3.64
C PHE A 227 16.64 -5.28 2.69
N PRO A 228 17.35 -4.23 3.20
CA PRO A 228 17.90 -3.17 2.35
C PRO A 228 18.80 -3.65 1.23
N SER A 229 19.70 -4.59 1.50
CA SER A 229 20.62 -5.15 0.48
C SER A 229 19.89 -5.95 -0.61
N GLU A 230 18.80 -6.61 -0.24
CA GLU A 230 17.93 -7.31 -1.21
C GLU A 230 17.23 -6.30 -2.12
N LEU A 231 16.64 -5.25 -1.54
CA LEU A 231 15.99 -4.18 -2.31
C LEU A 231 16.97 -3.52 -3.29
N GLU A 232 18.17 -3.18 -2.83
CA GLU A 232 19.21 -2.60 -3.68
C GLU A 232 19.58 -3.55 -4.83
N GLY A 233 19.70 -4.85 -4.57
CA GLY A 233 19.95 -5.86 -5.57
C GLY A 233 18.82 -6.02 -6.60
N LEU A 234 17.56 -5.95 -6.13
CA LEU A 234 16.37 -6.00 -7.00
C LEU A 234 16.29 -4.78 -7.91
N LEU A 235 16.46 -3.58 -7.33
CA LEU A 235 16.42 -2.31 -8.06
C LEU A 235 17.53 -2.25 -9.11
N ALA A 236 18.76 -2.61 -8.74
CA ALA A 236 19.90 -2.66 -9.67
C ALA A 236 19.67 -3.65 -10.82
N ALA A 237 19.08 -4.83 -10.54
CA ALA A 237 18.81 -5.85 -11.55
C ALA A 237 17.81 -5.39 -12.63
N VAL A 238 17.00 -4.38 -12.34
CA VAL A 238 16.05 -3.79 -13.31
C VAL A 238 16.48 -2.40 -13.79
N GLY A 239 17.62 -1.87 -13.31
CA GLY A 239 18.14 -0.56 -13.70
C GLY A 239 17.34 0.61 -13.10
N LEU A 240 16.79 0.43 -11.91
CA LEU A 240 16.23 1.50 -11.06
C LEU A 240 17.31 1.95 -10.06
N GLU A 241 17.65 3.23 -10.06
CA GLU A 241 18.67 3.78 -9.17
C GLU A 241 18.02 4.52 -8.00
N PRO A 242 18.30 4.16 -6.73
CA PRO A 242 17.80 4.91 -5.58
C PRO A 242 18.36 6.34 -5.54
N LEU A 243 17.49 7.32 -5.74
CA LEU A 243 17.77 8.76 -5.62
C LEU A 243 17.61 9.23 -4.18
N GLU A 244 16.61 8.71 -3.48
CA GLU A 244 16.33 9.01 -2.09
C GLU A 244 15.98 7.70 -1.36
N ARG A 245 16.44 7.57 -0.10
CA ARG A 245 16.11 6.47 0.81
C ARG A 245 16.02 7.01 2.23
N SER A 246 14.97 6.59 2.93
CA SER A 246 14.79 6.97 4.34
C SER A 246 14.16 5.85 5.15
N GLY A 247 14.34 5.92 6.46
CA GLY A 247 13.79 5.01 7.47
C GLY A 247 12.36 5.37 7.92
N GLY A 248 11.71 6.32 7.22
CA GLY A 248 10.37 6.78 7.52
C GLY A 248 9.89 7.91 6.61
N TRP A 249 8.70 8.43 6.88
CA TRP A 249 7.99 9.38 6.04
C TRP A 249 8.56 10.82 6.04
N ASN A 250 9.36 11.17 7.05
CA ASN A 250 9.90 12.54 7.22
C ASN A 250 11.40 12.60 6.97
N GLY A 251 11.96 11.61 6.27
CA GLY A 251 13.38 11.56 5.98
C GLY A 251 14.24 11.04 7.13
N GLU A 252 13.65 10.26 8.05
CA GLU A 252 14.38 9.62 9.12
C GLU A 252 15.52 8.76 8.57
N PRO A 253 16.65 8.61 9.30
CA PRO A 253 17.78 7.80 8.86
C PRO A 253 17.37 6.36 8.55
N LEU A 254 17.93 5.79 7.48
CA LEU A 254 17.81 4.39 7.16
C LEU A 254 18.83 3.59 7.98
N ASP A 255 18.52 3.35 9.24
CA ASP A 255 19.37 2.66 10.22
C ASP A 255 18.64 1.53 10.94
N ALA A 256 19.25 0.99 11.99
CA ALA A 256 18.69 -0.11 12.78
C ALA A 256 17.37 0.26 13.50
N CYS A 257 17.04 1.55 13.62
CA CYS A 257 15.82 2.05 14.25
C CYS A 257 14.72 2.33 13.23
N ALA A 258 15.00 2.21 11.94
CA ALA A 258 14.02 2.42 10.88
C ALA A 258 12.81 1.51 11.07
N ARG A 259 11.62 2.10 11.02
CA ARG A 259 10.37 1.35 11.10
C ARG A 259 9.76 1.10 9.71
N ARG A 260 10.25 1.83 8.73
CA ARG A 260 9.79 1.79 7.36
C ARG A 260 10.94 2.10 6.41
N TYR A 261 10.91 1.52 5.26
CA TYR A 261 11.78 1.89 4.15
C TYR A 261 10.96 2.69 3.15
N VAL A 262 11.43 3.88 2.81
CA VAL A 262 10.84 4.72 1.78
C VAL A 262 11.90 5.00 0.74
N PHE A 263 11.64 4.60 -0.50
CA PHE A 263 12.56 4.74 -1.63
C PHE A 263 11.93 5.58 -2.72
N VAL A 264 12.74 6.46 -3.32
CA VAL A 264 12.44 7.15 -4.58
C VAL A 264 13.57 6.84 -5.53
N CYS A 265 13.25 6.22 -6.68
CA CYS A 265 14.22 5.73 -7.66
C CYS A 265 14.04 6.46 -8.99
N GLY A 266 15.15 6.67 -9.70
CA GLY A 266 15.17 7.06 -11.11
C GLY A 266 15.22 5.82 -12.01
N GLY A 267 14.71 5.95 -13.24
CA GLY A 267 14.69 4.87 -14.26
C GLY A 267 15.56 5.16 -15.46
#